data_8746d7fd963ef13be1e37ef668f8e5a3
#
_entry.id   8746d7fd963ef13be1e37ef668f8e5a3
#
_cell.length_a   1.000
_cell.length_b   1.000
_cell.length_c   1.000
_cell.angle_alpha   90.00
_cell.angle_beta   90.00
_cell.angle_gamma   90.00
#
_symmetry.space_group_name_H-M   'P 1'
#
loop_
_entity.id
_entity.type
_entity.pdbx_description
1 polymer ?
#
loop_
_entity_poly.entity_id
_entity_poly.type
_entity_poly.pdbx_seq_one_letter_code
_entity_poly.pdbx_strand_id
1 'polypeptide(L)' 'GIDTHENNRVMQYLIEKCGFSYCGVIHVDDGSPRLAYERV' A
#
# COMPACT_ATOMS: atom_id res chain seq x y z
N GLY A 1 -5.18 2.44 -8.16
CA GLY A 1 -4.56 1.88 -6.97
C GLY A 1 -3.18 2.41 -6.69
N ILE A 2 -2.74 2.22 -5.48
CA ILE A 2 -1.42 2.62 -5.03
C ILE A 2 -0.89 1.54 -4.09
N ASP A 3 0.42 1.33 -4.08
CA ASP A 3 1.02 0.36 -3.18
C ASP A 3 2.28 0.92 -2.54
N THR A 4 2.69 0.32 -1.42
CA THR A 4 3.89 0.73 -0.72
C THR A 4 4.50 -0.48 -0.01
N HIS A 5 5.80 -0.39 0.30
CA HIS A 5 6.52 -1.43 1.00
C HIS A 5 5.95 -1.63 2.41
N GLU A 6 5.93 -2.89 2.87
CA GLU A 6 5.35 -3.23 4.18
C GLU A 6 6.07 -2.55 5.34
N ASN A 7 7.33 -2.16 5.17
CA ASN A 7 8.07 -1.46 6.22
C ASN A 7 7.96 0.05 6.13
N ASN A 8 7.32 0.58 5.10
CA ASN A 8 7.19 2.02 4.93
C ASN A 8 5.94 2.53 5.66
N ARG A 9 6.04 2.59 7.00
CA ARG A 9 4.91 2.95 7.86
C ARG A 9 4.45 4.39 7.62
N VAL A 10 5.39 5.28 7.35
CA VAL A 10 5.05 6.69 7.06
C VAL A 10 4.19 6.80 5.81
N MET A 11 4.58 6.08 4.75
CA MET A 11 3.81 6.12 3.50
C MET A 11 2.43 5.48 3.68
N GLN A 12 2.34 4.39 4.44
CA GLN A 12 1.06 3.76 4.76
C GLN A 12 0.13 4.76 5.43
N TYR A 13 0.65 5.50 6.40
CA TYR A 13 -0.13 6.52 7.10
C TYR A 13 -0.61 7.61 6.14
N LEU A 14 0.29 8.11 5.29
CA LEU A 14 -0.04 9.17 4.36
C LEU A 14 -1.08 8.72 3.32
N ILE A 15 -0.96 7.50 2.83
CA ILE A 15 -1.90 6.94 1.86
C ILE A 15 -3.30 6.90 2.47
N GLU A 16 -3.41 6.43 3.71
CA GLU A 16 -4.70 6.35 4.39
C GLU A 16 -5.27 7.73 4.67
N LYS A 17 -4.40 8.68 5.05
CA LYS A 17 -4.83 10.07 5.27
C LYS A 17 -5.38 10.70 3.99
N CYS A 18 -4.91 10.25 2.83
CA CYS A 18 -5.41 10.74 1.54
C CYS A 18 -6.71 10.08 1.10
N GLY A 19 -7.29 9.21 1.92
CA GLY A 19 -8.57 8.61 1.63
C GLY A 19 -8.53 7.27 0.94
N PHE A 20 -7.36 6.62 0.91
CA PHE A 20 -7.23 5.28 0.35
C PHE A 20 -7.47 4.24 1.43
N SER A 21 -8.04 3.09 1.02
CA SER A 21 -8.31 1.98 1.93
C SER A 21 -7.40 0.81 1.62
N TYR A 22 -6.89 0.17 2.67
CA TYR A 22 -6.04 -1.01 2.53
C TYR A 22 -6.85 -2.18 1.95
N CYS A 23 -6.30 -2.85 0.94
CA CYS A 23 -6.97 -3.94 0.24
C CYS A 23 -6.27 -5.29 0.39
N GLY A 24 -5.03 -5.30 0.82
CA GLY A 24 -4.31 -6.56 0.97
C GLY A 24 -2.88 -6.46 0.48
N VAL A 25 -2.19 -7.60 0.48
CA VAL A 25 -0.80 -7.70 0.05
C VAL A 25 -0.73 -8.20 -1.38
N ILE A 26 0.10 -7.54 -2.20
CA ILE A 26 0.41 -8.00 -3.55
C ILE A 26 1.91 -8.26 -3.64
N HIS A 27 2.33 -8.99 -4.66
CA HIS A 27 3.75 -9.23 -4.91
C HIS A 27 4.11 -8.61 -6.25
N VAL A 28 5.13 -7.74 -6.22
CA VAL A 28 5.58 -7.07 -7.44
C VAL A 28 6.61 -7.92 -8.18
N ASP A 29 7.16 -7.40 -9.28
CA ASP A 29 7.96 -8.18 -10.23
C ASP A 29 9.15 -8.91 -9.60
N ASP A 30 9.77 -8.34 -8.59
CA ASP A 30 10.91 -8.97 -7.91
C ASP A 30 10.48 -9.90 -6.78
N GLY A 31 9.17 -10.12 -6.62
CA GLY A 31 8.62 -10.99 -5.59
C GLY A 31 8.41 -10.33 -4.25
N SER A 32 8.79 -9.07 -4.09
CA SER A 32 8.62 -8.41 -2.79
C SER A 32 7.17 -8.11 -2.50
N PRO A 33 6.77 -8.21 -1.20
CA PRO A 33 5.40 -7.91 -0.81
C PRO A 33 5.18 -6.39 -0.75
N ARG A 34 3.99 -5.97 -1.21
CA ARG A 34 3.55 -4.59 -1.15
C ARG A 34 2.15 -4.53 -0.59
N LEU A 35 1.89 -3.52 0.22
CA LEU A 35 0.55 -3.26 0.73
C LEU A 35 -0.21 -2.44 -0.29
N ALA A 36 -1.33 -2.97 -0.76
CA ALA A 36 -2.11 -2.35 -1.82
C ALA A 36 -3.29 -1.59 -1.25
N TYR A 37 -3.57 -0.43 -1.82
CA TYR A 37 -4.63 0.47 -1.38
C TYR A 37 -5.43 0.93 -2.57
N GLU A 38 -6.72 1.16 -2.36
CA GLU A 38 -7.63 1.69 -3.37
C GLU A 38 -8.39 2.86 -2.82
N ARG A 39 -8.69 3.82 -3.69
CA ARG A 39 -9.54 4.94 -3.31
C ARG A 39 -10.99 4.49 -3.38
N VAL A 40 -11.73 4.78 -2.36
CA VAL A 40 -13.14 4.42 -2.28
C VAL A 40 -13.98 5.47 -2.99
#